data_fa0d410848bebe0bfefa07bc1e6af847
#
_entry.id   fa0d410848bebe0bfefa07bc1e6af847
#
_cell.length_a   1.000
_cell.length_b   1.000
_cell.length_c   1.000
_cell.angle_alpha   90.00
_cell.angle_beta   90.00
_cell.angle_gamma   90.00
#
_symmetry.space_group_name_H-M   'P 1'
#
loop_
_entity.id
_entity.type
_entity.pdbx_description
1 polymer ?
#
loop_
_entity_poly.entity_id
_entity_poly.type
_entity_poly.pdbx_seq_one_letter_code
_entity_poly.pdbx_strand_id
1 'polypeptide(L)'
;MNAAIEKMLTRHAIRRFRPEQISEAELQQVPETGLYAPSAENNQESRLVVCQNAELNEKLGRINRFMQFKGQNPAAVAHAISAEQPSIQDDFSILSGYYGAPTVIPRFTRDSKYRCEDAAMMGENMLLAAHFPGLGACYVGRARLARVINS
;
A
#
# COMPACT_ATOMS: atom_id res chain seq x y z
N MET A 1 4.30 30.85 8.99
CA MET A 1 3.75 29.53 9.41
C MET A 1 4.93 28.59 9.49
N ASN A 2 4.90 27.62 10.41
CA ASN A 2 5.98 26.61 10.50
C ASN A 2 5.96 25.73 9.25
N ALA A 3 7.13 25.45 8.65
CA ALA A 3 7.24 24.65 7.42
C ALA A 3 6.62 23.24 7.53
N ALA A 4 6.70 22.62 8.71
CA ALA A 4 6.06 21.32 8.95
C ALA A 4 4.52 21.41 8.88
N ILE A 5 3.94 22.45 9.48
CA ILE A 5 2.49 22.68 9.42
C ILE A 5 2.05 22.97 7.98
N GLU A 6 2.80 23.76 7.23
CA GLU A 6 2.51 24.02 5.82
C GLU A 6 2.50 22.74 4.98
N LYS A 7 3.46 21.84 5.19
CA LYS A 7 3.52 20.54 4.52
C LYS A 7 2.31 19.67 4.89
N MET A 8 1.90 19.63 6.15
CA MET A 8 0.70 18.90 6.58
C MET A 8 -0.56 19.41 5.88
N LEU A 9 -0.71 20.73 5.74
CA LEU A 9 -1.87 21.37 5.13
C LEU A 9 -1.90 21.21 3.60
N THR A 10 -0.75 21.05 2.95
CA THR A 10 -0.63 20.96 1.49
C THR A 10 -0.60 19.53 0.96
N ARG A 11 -0.42 18.51 1.83
CA ARG A 11 -0.43 17.11 1.42
C ARG A 11 -1.79 16.69 0.85
N HIS A 12 -1.76 16.00 -0.25
CA HIS A 12 -2.96 15.36 -0.84
C HIS A 12 -2.59 14.00 -1.46
N ALA A 13 -3.59 13.17 -1.76
CA ALA A 13 -3.39 11.86 -2.35
C ALA A 13 -3.05 11.97 -3.84
N ILE A 14 -1.90 11.46 -4.24
CA ILE A 14 -1.45 11.35 -5.63
C ILE A 14 -1.81 9.96 -6.17
N ARG A 15 -2.47 9.90 -7.34
CA ARG A 15 -2.92 8.66 -8.02
C ARG A 15 -2.47 8.58 -9.48
N ARG A 16 -1.45 9.35 -9.84
CA ARG A 16 -0.74 9.27 -11.13
C ARG A 16 0.74 9.39 -10.82
N PHE A 17 1.46 8.33 -11.05
CA PHE A 17 2.88 8.22 -10.73
C PHE A 17 3.72 8.23 -11.99
N ARG A 18 4.95 8.70 -11.88
CA ARG A 18 5.99 8.49 -12.87
C ARG A 18 6.50 7.06 -12.76
N PRO A 19 7.01 6.45 -13.84
CA PRO A 19 7.52 5.07 -13.80
C PRO A 19 8.88 4.94 -13.10
N GLU A 20 9.59 6.07 -12.90
CA GLU A 20 10.90 6.08 -12.27
C GLU A 20 10.80 5.74 -10.78
N GLN A 21 11.75 4.95 -10.31
CA GLN A 21 11.89 4.65 -8.90
C GLN A 21 12.45 5.85 -8.14
N ILE A 22 12.06 5.99 -6.89
CA ILE A 22 12.66 6.94 -5.94
C ILE A 22 14.07 6.48 -5.57
N SER A 23 14.91 7.40 -5.11
CA SER A 23 16.26 7.07 -4.64
C SER A 23 16.21 6.18 -3.39
N GLU A 24 17.29 5.42 -3.16
CA GLU A 24 17.40 4.56 -1.97
C GLU A 24 17.27 5.36 -0.67
N ALA A 25 17.85 6.57 -0.63
CA ALA A 25 17.77 7.43 0.55
C ALA A 25 16.34 7.90 0.85
N GLU A 26 15.57 8.26 -0.19
CA GLU A 26 14.16 8.62 -0.04
C GLU A 26 13.32 7.40 0.35
N LEU A 27 13.62 6.24 -0.26
CA LEU A 27 12.94 4.98 0.04
C LEU A 27 13.12 4.58 1.51
N GLN A 28 14.31 4.71 2.05
CA GLN A 28 14.60 4.33 3.43
C GLN A 28 13.86 5.20 4.45
N GLN A 29 13.78 6.51 4.23
CA GLN A 29 13.14 7.45 5.15
C GLN A 29 11.64 7.18 5.33
N VAL A 30 10.93 6.80 4.26
CA VAL A 30 9.48 6.64 4.30
C VAL A 30 9.05 5.50 5.23
N PRO A 31 9.50 4.24 5.07
CA PRO A 31 9.11 3.17 5.98
C PRO A 31 9.66 3.37 7.39
N GLU A 32 10.86 3.95 7.54
CA GLU A 32 11.43 4.24 8.85
C GLU A 32 10.51 5.14 9.67
N THR A 33 10.05 6.27 9.12
CA THR A 33 9.09 7.15 9.83
C THR A 33 7.78 6.45 10.14
N GLY A 34 7.34 5.52 9.31
CA GLY A 34 6.18 4.68 9.60
C GLY A 34 6.37 3.84 10.87
N LEU A 35 7.54 3.22 11.03
CA LEU A 35 7.85 2.40 12.20
C LEU A 35 7.96 3.22 13.50
N TYR A 36 8.22 4.53 13.42
CA TYR A 36 8.22 5.44 14.57
C TYR A 36 6.82 5.95 14.94
N ALA A 37 5.77 5.58 14.20
CA ALA A 37 4.41 5.92 14.59
C ALA A 37 4.03 5.25 15.92
N PRO A 38 3.23 5.91 16.77
CA PRO A 38 2.73 5.27 17.99
C PRO A 38 1.85 4.06 17.64
N SER A 39 1.92 3.04 18.47
CA SER A 39 1.02 1.89 18.43
C SER A 39 0.35 1.68 19.76
N ALA A 40 -0.86 1.11 19.77
CA ALA A 40 -1.58 0.81 21.00
C ALA A 40 -0.73 -0.07 21.92
N GLU A 41 -0.64 0.31 23.18
CA GLU A 41 0.17 -0.40 24.19
C GLU A 41 1.67 -0.55 23.80
N ASN A 42 2.12 0.24 22.84
CA ASN A 42 3.46 0.14 22.24
C ASN A 42 3.80 -1.26 21.69
N ASN A 43 2.82 -1.95 21.14
CA ASN A 43 2.96 -3.34 20.69
C ASN A 43 3.92 -3.52 19.51
N GLN A 44 4.07 -2.52 18.65
CA GLN A 44 5.02 -2.52 17.51
C GLN A 44 4.95 -3.77 16.62
N GLU A 45 3.75 -4.34 16.45
CA GLU A 45 3.53 -5.60 15.73
C GLU A 45 3.54 -5.48 14.21
N SER A 46 3.67 -4.25 13.72
CA SER A 46 3.64 -3.99 12.27
C SER A 46 4.96 -4.37 11.59
N ARG A 47 4.81 -4.94 10.40
CA ARG A 47 5.91 -5.18 9.46
C ARG A 47 5.61 -4.44 8.16
N LEU A 48 6.60 -3.75 7.63
CA LEU A 48 6.52 -3.12 6.32
C LEU A 48 7.34 -3.94 5.32
N VAL A 49 6.79 -4.14 4.14
CA VAL A 49 7.49 -4.77 3.01
C VAL A 49 7.56 -3.76 1.89
N VAL A 50 8.77 -3.48 1.40
CA VAL A 50 8.97 -2.62 0.24
C VAL A 50 8.93 -3.48 -1.02
N CYS A 51 8.00 -3.18 -1.92
CA CYS A 51 7.87 -3.86 -3.19
C CYS A 51 8.10 -2.88 -4.34
N GLN A 52 9.18 -3.12 -5.11
CA GLN A 52 9.57 -2.35 -6.30
C GLN A 52 9.52 -3.19 -7.58
N ASN A 53 8.98 -4.41 -7.52
CA ASN A 53 8.76 -5.24 -8.68
C ASN A 53 7.45 -4.80 -9.36
N ALA A 54 7.56 -4.21 -10.56
CA ALA A 54 6.43 -3.64 -11.28
C ALA A 54 5.36 -4.69 -11.63
N GLU A 55 5.76 -5.88 -12.06
CA GLU A 55 4.83 -6.96 -12.40
C GLU A 55 4.04 -7.43 -11.16
N LEU A 56 4.74 -7.64 -10.04
CA LEU A 56 4.10 -8.03 -8.79
C LEU A 56 3.15 -6.93 -8.29
N ASN A 57 3.56 -5.67 -8.35
CA ASN A 57 2.73 -4.53 -7.95
C ASN A 57 1.44 -4.45 -8.78
N GLU A 58 1.52 -4.70 -10.09
CA GLU A 58 0.35 -4.73 -10.96
C GLU A 58 -0.58 -5.92 -10.65
N LYS A 59 -0.04 -7.12 -10.43
CA LYS A 59 -0.83 -8.29 -10.02
C LYS A 59 -1.56 -8.04 -8.70
N LEU A 60 -0.85 -7.59 -7.68
CA LEU A 60 -1.43 -7.24 -6.38
C LEU A 60 -2.44 -6.10 -6.49
N GLY A 61 -2.16 -5.12 -7.33
CA GLY A 61 -3.05 -4.00 -7.59
C GLY A 61 -4.37 -4.42 -8.25
N ARG A 62 -4.33 -5.36 -9.20
CA ARG A 62 -5.55 -5.92 -9.82
C ARG A 62 -6.40 -6.67 -8.80
N ILE A 63 -5.78 -7.51 -7.97
CA ILE A 63 -6.47 -8.21 -6.88
C ILE A 63 -7.10 -7.20 -5.91
N ASN A 64 -6.35 -6.18 -5.50
CA ASN A 64 -6.85 -5.11 -4.62
C ASN A 64 -8.06 -4.39 -5.23
N ARG A 65 -8.00 -4.05 -6.51
CA ARG A 65 -9.09 -3.39 -7.24
C ARG A 65 -10.34 -4.26 -7.32
N PHE A 66 -10.17 -5.53 -7.64
CA PHE A 66 -11.29 -6.47 -7.74
C PHE A 66 -11.99 -6.67 -6.40
N MET A 67 -11.23 -6.87 -5.33
CA MET A 67 -11.76 -7.03 -3.97
C MET A 67 -12.58 -5.83 -3.50
N GLN A 68 -12.26 -4.65 -4.02
CA GLN A 68 -13.00 -3.43 -3.73
C GLN A 68 -14.46 -3.49 -4.21
N PHE A 69 -14.71 -4.15 -5.35
CA PHE A 69 -16.01 -4.10 -6.02
C PHE A 69 -16.90 -5.32 -5.77
N LYS A 70 -16.35 -6.47 -5.39
CA LYS A 70 -17.13 -7.73 -5.37
C LYS A 70 -17.20 -8.47 -4.04
N GLY A 71 -16.48 -8.05 -3.00
CA GLY A 71 -16.59 -8.67 -1.66
C GLY A 71 -16.31 -10.19 -1.61
N GLN A 72 -15.70 -10.76 -2.66
CA GLN A 72 -15.49 -12.20 -2.80
C GLN A 72 -14.24 -12.67 -2.04
N ASN A 73 -14.21 -13.98 -1.75
CA ASN A 73 -13.06 -14.61 -1.13
C ASN A 73 -11.82 -14.47 -2.03
N PRO A 74 -10.73 -13.83 -1.55
CA PRO A 74 -9.51 -13.64 -2.33
C PRO A 74 -8.90 -14.92 -2.88
N ALA A 75 -8.97 -16.02 -2.13
CA ALA A 75 -8.42 -17.31 -2.56
C ALA A 75 -9.14 -17.89 -3.79
N ALA A 76 -10.46 -17.65 -3.91
CA ALA A 76 -11.24 -18.10 -5.07
C ALA A 76 -10.93 -17.28 -6.35
N VAL A 77 -10.24 -16.14 -6.18
CA VAL A 77 -10.03 -15.14 -7.23
C VAL A 77 -8.61 -15.23 -7.82
N ALA A 78 -7.69 -15.88 -7.10
CA ALA A 78 -6.29 -15.97 -7.48
C ALA A 78 -5.99 -17.07 -8.52
N HIS A 79 -6.90 -18.02 -8.72
CA HIS A 79 -6.71 -19.15 -9.64
C HIS A 79 -7.49 -18.95 -10.94
N ALA A 80 -6.86 -19.23 -12.07
CA ALA A 80 -7.53 -19.29 -13.35
C ALA A 80 -8.58 -20.41 -13.36
N ILE A 81 -9.79 -20.09 -13.80
CA ILE A 81 -10.87 -21.06 -13.92
C ILE A 81 -10.73 -21.83 -15.24
N SER A 82 -10.31 -21.15 -16.29
CA SER A 82 -10.00 -21.71 -17.61
C SER A 82 -9.05 -20.77 -18.38
N ALA A 83 -8.64 -21.16 -19.58
CA ALA A 83 -7.83 -20.33 -20.46
C ALA A 83 -8.59 -19.05 -20.90
N GLU A 84 -9.92 -19.13 -21.02
CA GLU A 84 -10.80 -18.01 -21.37
C GLU A 84 -11.16 -17.13 -20.18
N GLN A 85 -10.95 -17.62 -18.96
CA GLN A 85 -11.15 -16.88 -17.73
C GLN A 85 -9.83 -16.85 -16.93
N PRO A 86 -8.94 -15.91 -17.26
CA PRO A 86 -7.66 -15.78 -16.56
C PRO A 86 -7.90 -15.46 -15.08
N SER A 87 -6.93 -15.78 -14.26
CA SER A 87 -6.94 -15.34 -12.87
C SER A 87 -7.01 -13.82 -12.81
N ILE A 88 -7.60 -13.27 -11.74
CA ILE A 88 -7.75 -11.81 -11.61
C ILE A 88 -6.40 -11.09 -11.65
N GLN A 89 -5.34 -11.70 -11.14
CA GLN A 89 -4.00 -11.13 -11.20
C GLN A 89 -3.46 -11.00 -12.63
N ASP A 90 -3.94 -11.81 -13.55
CA ASP A 90 -3.50 -11.87 -14.95
C ASP A 90 -4.53 -11.24 -15.90
N ASP A 91 -5.67 -10.78 -15.40
CA ASP A 91 -6.68 -10.08 -16.21
C ASP A 91 -6.32 -8.60 -16.40
N PHE A 92 -5.74 -8.29 -17.54
CA PHE A 92 -5.30 -6.93 -17.91
C PHE A 92 -6.45 -5.94 -18.15
N SER A 93 -7.70 -6.39 -18.21
CA SER A 93 -8.86 -5.49 -18.28
C SER A 93 -9.13 -4.80 -16.92
N ILE A 94 -8.60 -5.37 -15.84
CA ILE A 94 -8.72 -4.82 -14.49
C ILE A 94 -7.59 -3.82 -14.24
N LEU A 95 -7.94 -2.54 -14.10
CA LEU A 95 -6.98 -1.51 -13.75
C LEU A 95 -6.45 -1.73 -12.33
N SER A 96 -5.13 -1.61 -12.15
CA SER A 96 -4.48 -1.73 -10.84
C SER A 96 -5.04 -0.74 -9.82
N GLY A 97 -5.37 -1.22 -8.62
CA GLY A 97 -5.74 -0.39 -7.48
C GLY A 97 -4.57 0.41 -6.89
N TYR A 98 -3.34 0.15 -7.36
CA TYR A 98 -2.13 0.88 -6.95
C TYR A 98 -1.73 1.97 -7.96
N TYR A 99 -2.55 2.21 -8.98
CA TYR A 99 -2.40 3.35 -9.90
C TYR A 99 -1.05 3.40 -10.66
N GLY A 100 -0.43 2.25 -10.90
CA GLY A 100 0.89 2.18 -11.55
C GLY A 100 2.03 2.69 -10.67
N ALA A 101 1.88 2.72 -9.35
CA ALA A 101 2.94 3.16 -8.43
C ALA A 101 4.17 2.24 -8.56
N PRO A 102 5.39 2.79 -8.82
CA PRO A 102 6.60 2.00 -8.96
C PRO A 102 7.06 1.38 -7.63
N THR A 103 6.73 2.01 -6.52
CA THR A 103 6.97 1.49 -5.16
C THR A 103 5.66 1.33 -4.42
N VAL A 104 5.43 0.16 -3.86
CA VAL A 104 4.28 -0.17 -2.99
C VAL A 104 4.82 -0.68 -1.66
N ILE A 105 4.28 -0.19 -0.55
CA ILE A 105 4.72 -0.57 0.79
C ILE A 105 3.54 -1.18 1.56
N PRO A 106 3.26 -2.48 1.42
CA PRO A 106 2.26 -3.17 2.21
C PRO A 106 2.65 -3.23 3.69
N ARG A 107 1.67 -3.04 4.56
CA ARG A 107 1.80 -3.28 5.99
C ARG A 107 1.16 -4.61 6.36
N PHE A 108 1.88 -5.40 7.09
CA PHE A 108 1.41 -6.63 7.72
C PHE A 108 1.36 -6.47 9.23
N THR A 109 0.37 -7.05 9.88
CA THR A 109 0.24 -7.04 11.34
C THR A 109 -0.45 -8.31 11.80
N ARG A 110 -0.28 -8.66 13.06
CA ARG A 110 -1.11 -9.66 13.71
C ARG A 110 -2.54 -9.15 13.86
N ASP A 111 -3.48 -10.05 14.09
CA ASP A 111 -4.85 -9.67 14.40
C ASP A 111 -4.90 -9.07 15.80
N SER A 112 -5.12 -7.76 15.86
CA SER A 112 -5.22 -7.01 17.10
C SER A 112 -6.44 -6.09 17.06
N LYS A 113 -6.92 -5.70 18.24
CA LYS A 113 -8.06 -4.79 18.41
C LYS A 113 -7.79 -3.43 17.74
N TYR A 114 -6.56 -2.93 17.79
CA TYR A 114 -6.17 -1.58 17.35
C TYR A 114 -5.44 -1.58 16.01
N ARG A 115 -5.48 -2.68 15.26
CA ARG A 115 -4.74 -2.81 13.99
C ARG A 115 -5.06 -1.74 12.95
N CYS A 116 -6.28 -1.20 12.96
CA CYS A 116 -6.70 -0.18 12.01
C CYS A 116 -6.16 1.20 12.40
N GLU A 117 -6.22 1.51 13.69
CA GLU A 117 -5.71 2.74 14.27
C GLU A 117 -4.19 2.82 14.11
N ASP A 118 -3.47 1.78 14.48
CA ASP A 118 -2.02 1.68 14.29
C ASP A 118 -1.63 1.81 12.82
N ALA A 119 -2.43 1.22 11.90
CA ALA A 119 -2.19 1.36 10.47
C ALA A 119 -2.38 2.80 9.98
N ALA A 120 -3.39 3.49 10.50
CA ALA A 120 -3.66 4.88 10.12
C ALA A 120 -2.55 5.81 10.59
N MET A 121 -2.09 5.65 11.84
CA MET A 121 -0.99 6.45 12.40
C MET A 121 0.31 6.23 11.61
N MET A 122 0.66 4.98 11.34
CA MET A 122 1.82 4.62 10.54
C MET A 122 1.70 5.17 9.11
N GLY A 123 0.53 5.03 8.51
CA GLY A 123 0.27 5.51 7.15
C GLY A 123 0.41 7.03 7.04
N GLU A 124 -0.08 7.80 8.01
CA GLU A 124 0.07 9.26 7.99
C GLU A 124 1.53 9.69 8.13
N ASN A 125 2.32 9.07 9.02
CA ASN A 125 3.74 9.34 9.11
C ASN A 125 4.45 9.10 7.77
N MET A 126 4.16 7.98 7.10
CA MET A 126 4.75 7.65 5.79
C MET A 126 4.32 8.63 4.69
N LEU A 127 3.05 9.05 4.68
CA LEU A 127 2.55 10.03 3.72
C LEU A 127 3.23 11.40 3.89
N LEU A 128 3.43 11.84 5.11
CA LEU A 128 4.15 13.09 5.41
C LEU A 128 5.63 12.96 5.03
N ALA A 129 6.29 11.86 5.41
CA ALA A 129 7.69 11.62 5.06
C ALA A 129 7.93 11.62 3.55
N ALA A 130 6.99 11.10 2.76
CA ALA A 130 7.04 11.19 1.31
C ALA A 130 6.81 12.63 0.81
N HIS A 131 5.86 13.35 1.40
CA HIS A 131 5.51 14.69 0.95
C HIS A 131 6.57 15.76 1.26
N PHE A 132 7.32 15.62 2.35
CA PHE A 132 8.37 16.58 2.72
C PHE A 132 9.43 16.76 1.63
N PRO A 133 10.04 15.72 1.04
CA PRO A 133 10.97 15.84 -0.07
C PRO A 133 10.31 16.08 -1.43
N GLY A 134 8.98 16.08 -1.52
CA GLY A 134 8.23 16.32 -2.77
C GLY A 134 7.76 15.06 -3.50
N LEU A 135 7.81 13.90 -2.85
CA LEU A 135 7.29 12.65 -3.42
C LEU A 135 5.77 12.62 -3.36
N GLY A 136 5.16 12.02 -4.40
CA GLY A 136 3.74 11.72 -4.42
C GLY A 136 3.43 10.40 -3.72
N ALA A 137 2.40 10.38 -2.87
CA ALA A 137 1.96 9.16 -2.19
C ALA A 137 0.43 9.07 -2.08
N CYS A 138 -0.08 7.84 -1.92
CA CYS A 138 -1.48 7.57 -1.68
C CYS A 138 -1.64 6.42 -0.69
N TYR A 139 -2.44 6.62 0.35
CA TYR A 139 -2.86 5.55 1.25
C TYR A 139 -3.96 4.70 0.61
N VAL A 140 -3.73 3.40 0.49
CA VAL A 140 -4.68 2.43 -0.05
C VAL A 140 -5.22 1.56 1.08
N GLY A 141 -6.31 1.98 1.70
CA GLY A 141 -6.86 1.38 2.93
C GLY A 141 -7.57 0.03 2.77
N ARG A 142 -7.69 -0.51 1.55
CA ARG A 142 -8.52 -1.70 1.26
C ARG A 142 -7.75 -2.99 1.07
N ALA A 143 -6.43 -2.98 1.24
CA ALA A 143 -5.58 -4.15 1.05
C ALA A 143 -5.70 -5.14 2.23
N ARG A 144 -6.81 -5.87 2.32
CA ARG A 144 -6.87 -7.09 3.16
C ARG A 144 -6.26 -8.29 2.42
N LEU A 145 -5.10 -8.10 1.82
CA LEU A 145 -4.40 -9.12 1.01
C LEU A 145 -3.67 -10.17 1.87
N ALA A 146 -3.56 -9.98 3.18
CA ALA A 146 -2.74 -10.82 4.05
C ALA A 146 -3.16 -12.30 4.11
N ARG A 147 -4.36 -12.67 3.65
CA ARG A 147 -4.83 -14.06 3.61
C ARG A 147 -4.64 -14.76 2.27
N VAL A 148 -4.22 -14.04 1.23
CA VAL A 148 -4.12 -14.61 -0.14
C VAL A 148 -2.74 -15.17 -0.42
N ILE A 149 -1.71 -14.69 0.28
CA ILE A 149 -0.32 -15.04 0.01
C ILE A 149 0.14 -16.27 0.81
N ASN A 150 -0.61 -16.71 1.81
CA ASN A 150 -0.25 -17.82 2.70
C ASN A 150 -1.08 -19.10 2.50
N SER A 151 -1.73 -19.26 1.35
CA SER A 151 -2.46 -20.50 1.02
C SER A 151 -1.87 -21.21 -0.19
#